data_79d2af7e0e5130f987713ff0c0ad7574
#
_entry.id   79d2af7e0e5130f987713ff0c0ad7574
#
_cell.length_a   1.000
_cell.length_b   1.000
_cell.length_c   1.000
_cell.angle_alpha   90.00
_cell.angle_beta   90.00
_cell.angle_gamma   90.00
#
_symmetry.space_group_name_H-M   'P 1'
#
loop_
_entity.id
_entity.type
_entity.pdbx_description
1 polymer ?
#
loop_
_entity_poly.entity_id
_entity_poly.type
_entity_poly.pdbx_seq_one_letter_code
_entity_poly.pdbx_strand_id
1 'polypeptide(L)'
;GNAYQDEEKLQAITTQQGELEEQFNQLRDVRESMNDHVSLDELQIAVVCEVGIAYNNTYVTSSSDLLDKNPCVVTKVSGKEDTDLALIQLKNKTTPEGAYVFNTDGKADVGLVAKVKDLFSSHNDEILQIDQQLYMIGYNAGPLLANTKQGIQVQLTSGKVTQLPDGDRLLYSIPTVQGSSGSPVIDSQGRLVAVNFAKLAASDNFNFGIPLNKVKA
;
A
#
# COMPACT_ATOMS: atom_id res chain seq x y z
N GLY A 1 13.02 -17.94 -23.13
CA GLY A 1 12.02 -16.94 -22.73
C GLY A 1 12.46 -16.08 -21.54
N ASN A 2 13.18 -16.66 -20.56
CA ASN A 2 13.54 -15.94 -19.33
C ASN A 2 14.69 -14.94 -19.49
N ALA A 3 15.69 -15.24 -20.30
CA ALA A 3 16.86 -14.38 -20.48
C ALA A 3 16.52 -12.99 -21.07
N TYR A 4 15.56 -12.92 -21.98
CA TYR A 4 15.13 -11.64 -22.58
C TYR A 4 14.35 -10.75 -21.61
N GLN A 5 13.54 -11.35 -20.74
CA GLN A 5 12.81 -10.62 -19.69
C GLN A 5 13.74 -10.12 -18.57
N ASP A 6 14.81 -10.85 -18.30
CA ASP A 6 15.79 -10.45 -17.30
C ASP A 6 16.69 -9.31 -17.82
N GLU A 7 16.95 -9.26 -19.11
CA GLU A 7 17.69 -8.18 -19.77
C GLU A 7 16.89 -6.87 -19.83
N GLU A 8 15.57 -6.92 -20.13
CA GLU A 8 14.68 -5.75 -20.07
C GLU A 8 14.56 -5.20 -18.63
N LYS A 9 14.45 -6.09 -17.64
CA LYS A 9 14.43 -5.67 -16.23
C LYS A 9 15.74 -5.04 -15.79
N LEU A 10 16.86 -5.60 -16.24
CA LEU A 10 18.18 -5.05 -15.94
C LEU A 10 18.35 -3.66 -16.56
N GLN A 11 17.90 -3.47 -17.79
CA GLN A 11 17.91 -2.16 -18.46
C GLN A 11 17.01 -1.15 -17.74
N ALA A 12 15.81 -1.55 -17.32
CA ALA A 12 14.91 -0.66 -16.57
C ALA A 12 15.52 -0.23 -15.23
N ILE A 13 16.15 -1.14 -14.48
CA ILE A 13 16.84 -0.84 -13.24
C ILE A 13 18.02 0.09 -13.48
N THR A 14 18.82 -0.16 -14.52
CA THR A 14 19.99 0.68 -14.87
C THR A 14 19.55 2.10 -15.25
N THR A 15 18.46 2.24 -16.00
CA THR A 15 17.88 3.54 -16.35
C THR A 15 17.41 4.28 -15.10
N GLN A 16 16.71 3.61 -14.20
CA GLN A 16 16.21 4.18 -12.96
C GLN A 16 17.36 4.58 -12.01
N GLN A 17 18.43 3.80 -11.96
CA GLN A 17 19.65 4.16 -11.23
C GLN A 17 20.30 5.41 -11.82
N GLY A 18 20.40 5.52 -13.14
CA GLY A 18 20.93 6.70 -13.82
C GLY A 18 20.12 7.96 -13.52
N GLU A 19 18.79 7.88 -13.57
CA GLU A 19 17.91 9.00 -13.22
C GLU A 19 18.06 9.42 -11.74
N LEU A 20 18.21 8.46 -10.85
CA LEU A 20 18.42 8.74 -9.42
C LEU A 20 19.78 9.37 -9.14
N GLU A 21 20.84 8.92 -9.82
CA GLU A 21 22.16 9.52 -9.75
C GLU A 21 22.18 10.96 -10.28
N GLU A 22 21.46 11.21 -11.37
CA GLU A 22 21.33 12.56 -11.93
C GLU A 22 20.60 13.49 -10.95
N GLN A 23 19.48 13.05 -10.36
CA GLN A 23 18.78 13.80 -9.33
C GLN A 23 19.64 14.06 -8.09
N PHE A 24 20.41 13.06 -7.66
CA PHE A 24 21.32 13.20 -6.54
C PHE A 24 22.42 14.24 -6.83
N ASN A 25 23.00 14.22 -8.03
CA ASN A 25 24.00 15.17 -8.44
C ASN A 25 23.44 16.59 -8.53
N GLN A 26 22.23 16.76 -9.07
CA GLN A 26 21.55 18.06 -9.11
C GLN A 26 21.29 18.61 -7.69
N LEU A 27 20.83 17.77 -6.77
CA LEU A 27 20.64 18.17 -5.37
C LEU A 27 21.95 18.50 -4.67
N ARG A 28 23.02 17.78 -4.97
CA ARG A 28 24.35 18.07 -4.45
C ARG A 28 24.85 19.43 -4.95
N ASP A 29 24.71 19.72 -6.25
CA ASP A 29 25.15 20.96 -6.86
C ASP A 29 24.36 22.16 -6.31
N VAL A 30 23.04 21.99 -6.11
CA VAL A 30 22.22 22.98 -5.42
C VAL A 30 22.71 23.21 -3.99
N ARG A 31 23.00 22.14 -3.24
CA ARG A 31 23.52 22.24 -1.87
C ARG A 31 24.87 22.96 -1.83
N GLU A 32 25.77 22.68 -2.77
CA GLU A 32 27.08 23.33 -2.85
C GLU A 32 26.93 24.82 -3.20
N SER A 33 26.06 25.17 -4.15
CA SER A 33 25.78 26.57 -4.49
C SER A 33 25.12 27.34 -3.35
N MET A 34 24.35 26.68 -2.50
CA MET A 34 23.70 27.28 -1.33
C MET A 34 24.68 27.53 -0.18
N ASN A 35 25.70 26.67 -0.01
CA ASN A 35 26.70 26.82 1.04
C ASN A 35 27.55 28.10 0.89
N ASP A 36 27.67 28.63 -0.31
CA ASP A 36 28.46 29.84 -0.56
C ASP A 36 27.72 31.17 -0.29
N HIS A 37 26.36 31.13 -0.14
CA HIS A 37 25.57 32.37 -0.12
C HIS A 37 24.41 32.41 0.87
N VAL A 38 24.09 31.34 1.61
CA VAL A 38 22.92 31.31 2.51
C VAL A 38 23.30 30.78 3.89
N SER A 39 23.01 31.57 4.93
CA SER A 39 23.04 31.09 6.31
C SER A 39 21.96 29.98 6.48
N LEU A 40 22.35 28.80 6.97
CA LEU A 40 21.42 27.69 7.23
C LEU A 40 20.27 28.08 8.19
N ASP A 41 20.48 29.10 9.01
CA ASP A 41 19.48 29.60 9.97
C ASP A 41 18.35 30.38 9.28
N GLU A 42 18.53 30.78 8.03
CA GLU A 42 17.50 31.50 7.23
C GLU A 42 16.77 30.57 6.23
N LEU A 43 17.20 29.30 6.11
CA LEU A 43 16.61 28.38 5.16
C LEU A 43 15.31 27.78 5.69
N GLN A 44 14.20 28.18 5.16
CA GLN A 44 12.91 27.54 5.37
C GLN A 44 12.65 26.49 4.29
N ILE A 45 12.79 25.22 4.61
CA ILE A 45 12.48 24.11 3.71
C ILE A 45 11.01 23.73 3.90
N ALA A 46 10.19 23.94 2.88
CA ALA A 46 8.82 23.43 2.83
C ALA A 46 8.79 22.14 1.98
N VAL A 47 8.43 21.02 2.60
CA VAL A 47 8.18 19.78 1.88
C VAL A 47 6.71 19.73 1.53
N VAL A 48 6.39 19.69 0.23
CA VAL A 48 5.03 19.51 -0.27
C VAL A 48 4.88 18.06 -0.70
N CYS A 49 3.96 17.34 -0.06
CA CYS A 49 3.60 15.97 -0.42
C CYS A 49 2.26 15.99 -1.16
N GLU A 50 2.29 15.59 -2.43
CA GLU A 50 1.09 15.43 -3.24
C GLU A 50 0.76 13.94 -3.37
N VAL A 51 -0.53 13.61 -3.25
CA VAL A 51 -1.02 12.22 -3.25
C VAL A 51 -2.10 12.07 -4.31
N GLY A 52 -2.01 10.99 -5.07
CA GLY A 52 -3.04 10.58 -6.02
C GLY A 52 -3.35 9.09 -5.92
N ILE A 53 -4.48 8.66 -6.46
CA ILE A 53 -4.91 7.27 -6.48
C ILE A 53 -5.06 6.79 -7.92
N ALA A 54 -4.45 5.65 -8.24
CA ALA A 54 -4.73 4.91 -9.47
C ALA A 54 -5.72 3.79 -9.19
N TYR A 55 -6.69 3.61 -10.08
CA TYR A 55 -7.71 2.56 -9.97
C TYR A 55 -7.34 1.34 -10.80
N ASN A 56 -7.86 0.19 -10.38
CA ASN A 56 -7.77 -1.05 -11.17
C ASN A 56 -8.31 -0.82 -12.60
N ASN A 57 -7.73 -1.49 -13.58
CA ASN A 57 -8.04 -1.35 -15.01
C ASN A 57 -7.79 0.06 -15.60
N THR A 58 -7.02 0.91 -14.94
CA THR A 58 -6.63 2.22 -15.46
C THR A 58 -5.16 2.24 -15.87
N TYR A 59 -4.78 3.24 -16.66
CA TYR A 59 -3.41 3.46 -17.07
C TYR A 59 -2.91 4.76 -16.46
N VAL A 60 -1.72 4.71 -15.85
CA VAL A 60 -1.01 5.85 -15.32
C VAL A 60 0.40 5.83 -15.92
N THR A 61 0.78 6.89 -16.60
CA THR A 61 2.05 6.97 -17.33
C THR A 61 3.12 7.75 -16.58
N SER A 62 2.73 8.58 -15.63
CA SER A 62 3.65 9.42 -14.83
C SER A 62 3.00 9.85 -13.51
N SER A 63 3.81 10.37 -12.60
CA SER A 63 3.29 10.99 -11.36
C SER A 63 2.38 12.17 -11.64
N SER A 64 2.69 13.00 -12.63
CA SER A 64 1.84 14.11 -13.06
C SER A 64 0.48 13.62 -13.54
N ASP A 65 0.46 12.60 -14.40
CA ASP A 65 -0.77 11.97 -14.89
C ASP A 65 -1.65 11.42 -13.74
N LEU A 66 -1.02 10.81 -12.72
CA LEU A 66 -1.69 10.33 -11.53
C LEU A 66 -2.36 11.47 -10.74
N LEU A 67 -1.61 12.55 -10.50
CA LEU A 67 -2.07 13.69 -9.71
C LEU A 67 -3.14 14.50 -10.45
N ASP A 68 -3.05 14.59 -11.77
CA ASP A 68 -4.06 15.27 -12.60
C ASP A 68 -5.39 14.51 -12.63
N LYS A 69 -5.34 13.17 -12.72
CA LYS A 69 -6.53 12.34 -12.84
C LYS A 69 -7.28 12.19 -11.53
N ASN A 70 -6.56 11.84 -10.46
CA ASN A 70 -7.18 11.43 -9.19
C ASN A 70 -6.44 12.04 -7.98
N PRO A 71 -6.40 13.38 -7.87
CA PRO A 71 -5.73 14.03 -6.76
C PRO A 71 -6.45 13.76 -5.44
N CYS A 72 -5.66 13.58 -4.39
CA CYS A 72 -6.13 13.35 -3.03
C CYS A 72 -5.66 14.43 -2.07
N VAL A 73 -6.28 14.46 -0.90
CA VAL A 73 -5.80 15.19 0.27
C VAL A 73 -5.55 14.20 1.41
N VAL A 74 -4.50 14.44 2.17
CA VAL A 74 -4.28 13.74 3.44
C VAL A 74 -5.15 14.44 4.48
N THR A 75 -6.15 13.74 5.01
CA THR A 75 -7.11 14.32 5.96
C THR A 75 -6.69 14.10 7.40
N LYS A 76 -5.97 13.02 7.67
CA LYS A 76 -5.47 12.68 9.01
C LYS A 76 -4.20 11.83 8.88
N VAL A 77 -3.26 12.05 9.76
CA VAL A 77 -2.08 11.19 9.96
C VAL A 77 -2.08 10.78 11.42
N SER A 78 -1.73 9.51 11.69
CA SER A 78 -1.57 9.05 13.07
C SER A 78 -0.47 9.84 13.76
N GLY A 79 -0.76 10.32 14.98
CA GLY A 79 0.24 10.98 15.84
C GLY A 79 1.07 10.02 16.69
N LYS A 80 0.89 8.70 16.52
CA LYS A 80 1.62 7.66 17.24
C LYS A 80 2.72 7.09 16.37
N GLU A 81 3.96 7.09 16.88
CA GLU A 81 5.13 6.58 16.17
C GLU A 81 5.01 5.10 15.77
N ASP A 82 4.28 4.31 16.55
CA ASP A 82 4.06 2.87 16.34
C ASP A 82 2.89 2.55 15.38
N THR A 83 2.16 3.59 14.94
CA THR A 83 1.00 3.45 14.06
C THR A 83 1.20 4.27 12.78
N ASP A 84 1.90 3.71 11.81
CA ASP A 84 2.11 4.34 10.49
C ASP A 84 0.84 4.22 9.64
N LEU A 85 -0.09 5.14 9.87
CA LEU A 85 -1.39 5.18 9.21
C LEU A 85 -1.77 6.60 8.82
N ALA A 86 -2.23 6.79 7.59
CA ALA A 86 -2.78 8.03 7.09
C ALA A 86 -4.15 7.81 6.47
N LEU A 87 -5.03 8.77 6.62
CA LEU A 87 -6.33 8.82 5.96
C LEU A 87 -6.25 9.80 4.79
N ILE A 88 -6.51 9.30 3.59
CA ILE A 88 -6.54 10.09 2.36
C ILE A 88 -7.96 10.14 1.80
N GLN A 89 -8.30 11.25 1.16
CA GLN A 89 -9.61 11.45 0.52
C GLN A 89 -9.42 12.02 -0.88
N LEU A 90 -10.15 11.51 -1.86
CA LEU A 90 -10.23 12.13 -3.18
C LEU A 90 -10.71 13.59 -3.07
N LYS A 91 -10.07 14.49 -3.80
CA LYS A 91 -10.46 15.93 -3.78
C LYS A 91 -11.91 16.15 -4.22
N ASN A 92 -12.41 15.32 -5.15
CA ASN A 92 -13.80 15.38 -5.61
C ASN A 92 -14.82 14.79 -4.62
N LYS A 93 -14.36 14.15 -3.55
CA LYS A 93 -15.18 13.50 -2.50
C LYS A 93 -16.17 12.46 -3.02
N THR A 94 -15.89 11.86 -4.17
CA THR A 94 -16.76 10.89 -4.82
C THR A 94 -16.12 9.52 -4.78
N THR A 95 -16.83 8.52 -4.29
CA THR A 95 -16.40 7.12 -4.37
C THR A 95 -16.41 6.69 -5.84
N PRO A 96 -15.29 6.15 -6.35
CA PRO A 96 -15.23 5.70 -7.74
C PRO A 96 -16.25 4.61 -8.03
N GLU A 97 -16.78 4.61 -9.24
CA GLU A 97 -17.68 3.55 -9.68
C GLU A 97 -16.98 2.18 -9.61
N GLY A 98 -17.66 1.20 -9.03
CA GLY A 98 -17.11 -0.14 -8.83
C GLY A 98 -16.11 -0.29 -7.69
N ALA A 99 -15.78 0.79 -6.97
CA ALA A 99 -14.97 0.70 -5.76
C ALA A 99 -15.73 -0.03 -4.67
N TYR A 100 -15.02 -0.92 -3.98
CA TYR A 100 -15.56 -1.64 -2.85
C TYR A 100 -15.35 -0.84 -1.57
N VAL A 101 -16.41 -0.64 -0.78
CA VAL A 101 -16.35 0.05 0.51
C VAL A 101 -16.45 -0.99 1.62
N PHE A 102 -15.37 -1.14 2.39
CA PHE A 102 -15.36 -2.06 3.52
C PHE A 102 -16.25 -1.56 4.66
N ASN A 103 -17.01 -2.50 5.24
CA ASN A 103 -17.70 -2.24 6.47
C ASN A 103 -16.70 -2.23 7.63
N THR A 104 -16.60 -1.12 8.33
CA THR A 104 -15.70 -0.97 9.48
C THR A 104 -16.32 -1.45 10.80
N ASP A 105 -17.58 -1.91 10.82
CA ASP A 105 -18.24 -2.42 12.02
C ASP A 105 -17.76 -3.83 12.43
N GLY A 106 -16.87 -4.44 11.66
CA GLY A 106 -16.41 -5.82 11.86
C GLY A 106 -17.43 -6.88 11.46
N LYS A 107 -18.53 -6.48 10.83
CA LYS A 107 -19.54 -7.41 10.29
C LYS A 107 -19.10 -7.95 8.94
N ALA A 108 -19.50 -9.17 8.64
CA ALA A 108 -19.26 -9.76 7.32
C ALA A 108 -19.93 -8.92 6.22
N ASP A 109 -19.20 -8.68 5.14
CA ASP A 109 -19.77 -8.01 3.98
C ASP A 109 -20.28 -9.04 2.98
N VAL A 110 -21.57 -9.19 2.95
CA VAL A 110 -22.26 -10.17 2.09
C VAL A 110 -21.97 -9.92 0.59
N GLY A 111 -21.75 -8.67 0.21
CA GLY A 111 -21.43 -8.31 -1.18
C GLY A 111 -20.07 -8.80 -1.61
N LEU A 112 -19.06 -8.70 -0.75
CA LEU A 112 -17.72 -9.21 -1.03
C LEU A 112 -17.69 -10.75 -1.04
N VAL A 113 -18.31 -11.38 -0.05
CA VAL A 113 -18.44 -12.85 0.02
C VAL A 113 -19.14 -13.41 -1.22
N ALA A 114 -20.18 -12.75 -1.72
CA ALA A 114 -20.88 -13.18 -2.94
C ALA A 114 -19.99 -13.12 -4.19
N LYS A 115 -19.07 -12.13 -4.28
CA LYS A 115 -18.14 -11.97 -5.41
C LYS A 115 -16.97 -12.96 -5.40
N VAL A 116 -16.63 -13.49 -4.23
CA VAL A 116 -15.46 -14.37 -4.04
C VAL A 116 -15.83 -15.70 -3.40
N LYS A 117 -17.11 -16.09 -3.47
CA LYS A 117 -17.71 -17.25 -2.82
C LYS A 117 -16.99 -18.57 -3.10
N ASP A 118 -16.38 -18.70 -4.26
CA ASP A 118 -15.63 -19.89 -4.65
C ASP A 118 -14.24 -19.98 -3.96
N LEU A 119 -13.80 -18.88 -3.33
CA LEU A 119 -12.50 -18.81 -2.65
C LEU A 119 -12.61 -19.04 -1.14
N PHE A 120 -13.80 -18.92 -0.56
CA PHE A 120 -13.98 -18.94 0.89
C PHE A 120 -14.90 -20.07 1.33
N SER A 121 -14.41 -20.92 2.22
CA SER A 121 -15.24 -21.84 2.99
C SER A 121 -15.83 -21.11 4.19
N SER A 122 -17.13 -21.22 4.39
CA SER A 122 -17.84 -20.57 5.50
C SER A 122 -17.43 -21.13 6.85
N HIS A 123 -16.77 -20.30 7.67
CA HIS A 123 -16.65 -20.52 9.10
C HIS A 123 -17.22 -19.32 9.84
N ASN A 124 -17.98 -19.60 10.88
CA ASN A 124 -18.75 -18.62 11.66
C ASN A 124 -17.93 -18.10 12.87
N ASP A 125 -16.76 -17.50 12.62
CA ASP A 125 -15.90 -17.05 13.72
C ASP A 125 -15.93 -15.53 13.86
N GLU A 126 -16.53 -15.04 14.94
CA GLU A 126 -16.51 -13.62 15.31
C GLU A 126 -15.14 -13.15 15.84
N ILE A 127 -14.26 -14.06 16.24
CA ILE A 127 -12.96 -13.80 16.84
C ILE A 127 -11.86 -14.43 16.00
N LEU A 128 -10.82 -13.65 15.68
CA LEU A 128 -9.64 -14.17 15.01
C LEU A 128 -8.98 -15.30 15.81
N GLN A 129 -8.56 -16.36 15.12
CA GLN A 129 -7.88 -17.52 15.71
C GLN A 129 -6.52 -17.72 15.06
N ILE A 130 -5.58 -18.29 15.81
CA ILE A 130 -4.30 -18.77 15.27
C ILE A 130 -4.60 -19.78 14.16
N ASP A 131 -3.80 -19.74 13.08
CA ASP A 131 -3.94 -20.58 11.88
C ASP A 131 -5.18 -20.25 11.01
N GLN A 132 -5.98 -19.25 11.39
CA GLN A 132 -7.11 -18.78 10.58
C GLN A 132 -6.62 -18.21 9.26
N GLN A 133 -7.28 -18.58 8.17
CA GLN A 133 -6.99 -18.10 6.82
C GLN A 133 -7.30 -16.62 6.67
N LEU A 134 -6.34 -15.87 6.14
CA LEU A 134 -6.47 -14.46 5.78
C LEU A 134 -6.09 -14.23 4.32
N TYR A 135 -6.60 -13.14 3.78
CA TYR A 135 -6.35 -12.70 2.41
C TYR A 135 -5.99 -11.22 2.41
N MET A 136 -5.10 -10.82 1.53
CA MET A 136 -4.74 -9.43 1.31
C MET A 136 -4.98 -9.07 -0.15
N ILE A 137 -5.66 -7.96 -0.38
CA ILE A 137 -5.96 -7.41 -1.71
C ILE A 137 -5.12 -6.15 -1.88
N GLY A 138 -4.21 -6.13 -2.83
CA GLY A 138 -3.30 -4.98 -2.96
C GLY A 138 -2.41 -5.02 -4.19
N TYR A 139 -1.43 -4.15 -4.19
CA TYR A 139 -0.50 -3.96 -5.30
C TYR A 139 0.93 -4.27 -4.84
N ASN A 140 1.23 -5.56 -4.68
CA ASN A 140 2.55 -6.04 -4.30
C ASN A 140 3.60 -5.60 -5.32
N ALA A 141 4.73 -5.09 -4.86
CA ALA A 141 5.78 -4.48 -5.66
C ALA A 141 5.29 -3.26 -6.49
N GLY A 142 4.14 -2.67 -6.11
CA GLY A 142 3.62 -1.45 -6.72
C GLY A 142 3.53 -1.51 -8.25
N PRO A 143 3.94 -0.46 -8.99
CA PRO A 143 3.83 -0.41 -10.44
C PRO A 143 4.58 -1.53 -11.17
N LEU A 144 5.63 -2.09 -10.58
CA LEU A 144 6.46 -3.13 -11.20
C LEU A 144 5.65 -4.38 -11.58
N LEU A 145 4.74 -4.81 -10.70
CA LEU A 145 3.88 -5.97 -10.95
C LEU A 145 2.43 -5.59 -11.30
N ALA A 146 1.96 -4.44 -10.84
CA ALA A 146 0.59 -4.01 -11.06
C ALA A 146 0.32 -3.57 -12.50
N ASN A 147 1.33 -3.00 -13.20
CA ASN A 147 1.18 -2.58 -14.58
C ASN A 147 1.13 -3.78 -15.52
N THR A 148 -0.02 -3.96 -16.16
CA THR A 148 -0.24 -5.01 -17.16
C THR A 148 -0.68 -4.42 -18.49
N LYS A 149 -0.74 -5.26 -19.52
CA LYS A 149 -1.29 -4.85 -20.85
C LYS A 149 -2.76 -4.40 -20.77
N GLN A 150 -3.46 -4.74 -19.70
CA GLN A 150 -4.87 -4.37 -19.46
C GLN A 150 -5.01 -3.22 -18.44
N GLY A 151 -3.92 -2.54 -18.10
CA GLY A 151 -3.85 -1.52 -17.07
C GLY A 151 -3.41 -2.06 -15.73
N ILE A 152 -3.60 -1.26 -14.70
CA ILE A 152 -3.25 -1.61 -13.32
C ILE A 152 -4.14 -2.74 -12.84
N GLN A 153 -3.54 -3.82 -12.32
CA GLN A 153 -4.24 -4.99 -11.82
C GLN A 153 -3.92 -5.24 -10.35
N VAL A 154 -4.97 -5.40 -9.56
CA VAL A 154 -4.85 -5.79 -8.16
C VAL A 154 -4.42 -7.26 -8.04
N GLN A 155 -3.70 -7.58 -6.97
CA GLN A 155 -3.27 -8.93 -6.63
C GLN A 155 -3.96 -9.42 -5.37
N LEU A 156 -4.26 -10.71 -5.32
CA LEU A 156 -4.74 -11.39 -4.14
C LEU A 156 -3.62 -12.31 -3.61
N THR A 157 -3.23 -12.09 -2.35
CA THR A 157 -2.30 -12.97 -1.63
C THR A 157 -2.98 -13.52 -0.39
N SER A 158 -2.51 -14.65 0.11
CA SER A 158 -3.11 -15.29 1.26
C SER A 158 -2.08 -15.86 2.21
N GLY A 159 -2.48 -16.03 3.46
CA GLY A 159 -1.68 -16.61 4.52
C GLY A 159 -2.57 -16.85 5.75
N LYS A 160 -1.96 -17.05 6.90
CA LYS A 160 -2.67 -17.40 8.12
C LYS A 160 -2.27 -16.50 9.27
N VAL A 161 -3.16 -16.36 10.24
CA VAL A 161 -2.85 -15.69 11.51
C VAL A 161 -1.75 -16.48 12.22
N THR A 162 -0.64 -15.83 12.53
CA THR A 162 0.50 -16.43 13.27
C THR A 162 0.55 -15.97 14.73
N GLN A 163 -0.02 -14.80 15.03
CA GLN A 163 -0.17 -14.31 16.39
C GLN A 163 -1.43 -13.45 16.46
N LEU A 164 -2.23 -13.60 17.52
CA LEU A 164 -3.40 -12.76 17.76
C LEU A 164 -2.99 -11.31 18.05
N PRO A 165 -3.88 -10.34 17.78
CA PRO A 165 -3.58 -8.94 18.06
C PRO A 165 -3.24 -8.74 19.54
N ASP A 166 -2.12 -8.07 19.80
CA ASP A 166 -1.70 -7.62 21.12
C ASP A 166 -2.24 -6.23 21.48
N GLY A 167 -3.15 -5.71 20.67
CA GLY A 167 -3.71 -4.36 20.76
C GLY A 167 -3.15 -3.41 19.71
N ASP A 168 -1.93 -3.62 19.23
CA ASP A 168 -1.25 -2.73 18.29
C ASP A 168 -0.97 -3.38 16.93
N ARG A 169 -0.76 -4.70 16.90
CA ARG A 169 -0.38 -5.44 15.69
C ARG A 169 -1.10 -6.77 15.59
N LEU A 170 -1.43 -7.16 14.37
CA LEU A 170 -1.84 -8.50 13.98
C LEU A 170 -0.72 -9.12 13.15
N LEU A 171 -0.23 -10.32 13.53
CA LEU A 171 0.80 -11.02 12.78
C LEU A 171 0.19 -12.11 11.91
N TYR A 172 0.71 -12.23 10.70
CA TYR A 172 0.28 -13.24 9.73
C TYR A 172 1.41 -13.63 8.77
N SER A 173 1.21 -14.75 8.09
CA SER A 173 2.15 -15.31 7.11
C SER A 173 1.83 -14.89 5.65
N ILE A 174 0.96 -13.91 5.43
CA ILE A 174 0.69 -13.41 4.06
C ILE A 174 1.99 -12.83 3.50
N PRO A 175 2.45 -13.26 2.31
CA PRO A 175 3.62 -12.67 1.68
C PRO A 175 3.40 -11.19 1.41
N THR A 176 4.31 -10.35 1.89
CA THR A 176 4.30 -8.90 1.68
C THR A 176 5.62 -8.42 1.13
N VAL A 177 5.57 -7.44 0.25
CA VAL A 177 6.72 -6.76 -0.33
C VAL A 177 6.47 -5.26 -0.34
N GLN A 178 7.47 -4.49 -0.69
CA GLN A 178 7.30 -3.04 -0.88
C GLN A 178 6.13 -2.77 -1.84
N GLY A 179 5.27 -1.81 -1.50
CA GLY A 179 4.03 -1.51 -2.23
C GLY A 179 2.78 -2.17 -1.67
N SER A 180 2.91 -3.22 -0.82
CA SER A 180 1.75 -3.85 -0.17
C SER A 180 1.24 -3.11 1.06
N SER A 181 1.97 -2.12 1.58
CA SER A 181 1.52 -1.28 2.69
C SER A 181 0.23 -0.54 2.34
N GLY A 182 -0.71 -0.46 3.30
CA GLY A 182 -2.04 0.11 3.08
C GLY A 182 -3.07 -0.87 2.51
N SER A 183 -2.66 -2.07 2.10
CA SER A 183 -3.58 -3.09 1.58
C SER A 183 -4.53 -3.60 2.67
N PRO A 184 -5.84 -3.76 2.38
CA PRO A 184 -6.77 -4.38 3.30
C PRO A 184 -6.46 -5.88 3.47
N VAL A 185 -6.48 -6.32 4.71
CA VAL A 185 -6.42 -7.72 5.12
C VAL A 185 -7.80 -8.16 5.57
N ILE A 186 -8.32 -9.19 4.96
CA ILE A 186 -9.67 -9.72 5.19
C ILE A 186 -9.64 -11.18 5.61
N ASP A 187 -10.66 -11.59 6.32
CA ASP A 187 -10.88 -13.01 6.64
C ASP A 187 -11.70 -13.72 5.53
N SER A 188 -11.98 -15.03 5.75
CA SER A 188 -12.77 -15.83 4.83
C SER A 188 -14.24 -15.39 4.69
N GLN A 189 -14.71 -14.52 5.55
CA GLN A 189 -16.05 -13.92 5.47
C GLN A 189 -16.04 -12.53 4.81
N GLY A 190 -14.89 -12.09 4.29
CA GLY A 190 -14.72 -10.77 3.69
C GLY A 190 -14.73 -9.62 4.69
N ARG A 191 -14.58 -9.90 6.00
CA ARG A 191 -14.50 -8.87 7.02
C ARG A 191 -13.11 -8.25 7.00
N LEU A 192 -13.03 -6.93 7.00
CA LEU A 192 -11.77 -6.23 7.19
C LEU A 192 -11.27 -6.50 8.62
N VAL A 193 -10.07 -7.07 8.74
CA VAL A 193 -9.47 -7.39 10.04
C VAL A 193 -8.25 -6.53 10.36
N ALA A 194 -7.53 -6.09 9.34
CA ALA A 194 -6.36 -5.23 9.48
C ALA A 194 -6.07 -4.45 8.19
N VAL A 195 -5.17 -3.47 8.30
CA VAL A 195 -4.50 -2.81 7.18
C VAL A 195 -3.04 -3.21 7.22
N ASN A 196 -2.51 -3.73 6.12
CA ASN A 196 -1.12 -4.16 6.03
C ASN A 196 -0.18 -2.95 6.23
N PHE A 197 0.81 -3.11 7.08
CA PHE A 197 1.65 -2.00 7.52
C PHE A 197 3.14 -2.23 7.22
N ALA A 198 3.68 -3.35 7.66
CA ALA A 198 5.11 -3.57 7.62
C ALA A 198 5.46 -5.05 7.45
N LYS A 199 6.73 -5.29 7.14
CA LYS A 199 7.38 -6.58 7.11
C LYS A 199 8.54 -6.59 8.10
N LEU A 200 8.69 -7.67 8.85
CA LEU A 200 9.89 -7.87 9.65
C LEU A 200 11.07 -8.17 8.70
N ALA A 201 12.08 -7.29 8.69
CA ALA A 201 13.18 -7.35 7.72
C ALA A 201 13.97 -8.69 7.73
N ALA A 202 13.93 -9.43 8.83
CA ALA A 202 14.63 -10.70 9.01
C ALA A 202 13.80 -11.95 8.70
N SER A 203 12.53 -11.81 8.27
CA SER A 203 11.64 -12.95 8.09
C SER A 203 10.61 -12.71 6.99
N ASP A 204 10.48 -13.67 6.07
CA ASP A 204 9.41 -13.66 5.06
C ASP A 204 8.07 -14.18 5.60
N ASN A 205 8.07 -14.78 6.80
CA ASN A 205 6.91 -15.45 7.38
C ASN A 205 6.19 -14.63 8.47
N PHE A 206 6.73 -13.46 8.85
CA PHE A 206 6.12 -12.61 9.87
C PHE A 206 5.90 -11.21 9.31
N ASN A 207 4.66 -10.94 8.98
CA ASN A 207 4.22 -9.67 8.46
C ASN A 207 3.16 -9.07 9.40
N PHE A 208 3.02 -7.76 9.39
CA PHE A 208 2.20 -7.03 10.35
C PHE A 208 1.08 -6.29 9.67
N GLY A 209 -0.08 -6.28 10.33
CA GLY A 209 -1.18 -5.40 10.01
C GLY A 209 -1.60 -4.60 11.23
N ILE A 210 -2.06 -3.38 10.99
CA ILE A 210 -2.72 -2.55 12.00
C ILE A 210 -4.13 -3.09 12.16
N PRO A 211 -4.51 -3.60 13.36
CA PRO A 211 -5.84 -4.17 13.58
C PRO A 211 -6.95 -3.15 13.39
N LEU A 212 -8.14 -3.62 12.99
CA LEU A 212 -9.30 -2.76 12.68
C LEU A 212 -9.68 -1.81 13.82
N ASN A 213 -9.55 -2.21 15.07
CA ASN A 213 -9.83 -1.37 16.22
C ASN A 213 -8.93 -0.13 16.29
N LYS A 214 -7.68 -0.22 15.81
CA LYS A 214 -6.75 0.91 15.70
C LYS A 214 -7.04 1.79 14.50
N VAL A 215 -7.48 1.21 13.39
CA VAL A 215 -7.87 1.95 12.18
C VAL A 215 -9.05 2.89 12.47
N LYS A 216 -9.91 2.51 13.42
CA LYS A 216 -11.09 3.30 13.85
C LYS A 216 -10.80 4.41 14.86
N ALA A 217 -9.67 4.35 15.56
CA ALA A 217 -9.29 5.31 16.60
C ALA A 217 -8.73 6.61 16.01
#